data_92028d9fb6ac767b43b1263bcd846e46
#
_entry.id   92028d9fb6ac767b43b1263bcd846e46
#
_cell.length_a   1.000
_cell.length_b   1.000
_cell.length_c   1.000
_cell.angle_alpha   90.00
_cell.angle_beta   90.00
_cell.angle_gamma   90.00
#
_symmetry.space_group_name_H-M   'P 1'
#
loop_
_entity.id
_entity.type
_entity.pdbx_description
1 polymer ?
#
loop_
_entity_poly.entity_id
_entity_poly.type
_entity_poly.pdbx_seq_one_letter_code
_entity_poly.pdbx_strand_id
1 'polypeptide(L)'
;MATSSQTPAESGTPTLIIRFDGVLVPSTDYQPVWINSLADDVTIEGSAMNGVAQGAEVVRSIVTYIRTLYDRQEFNFAGPYGEDGFLEDYTAWVRGERLGNVVLITRNAAGEAQHIVANYRPRATLLLVARLIGEHFAGTPIGEHFATGSD
;
A
#
# COMPACT_ATOMS: atom_id res chain seq x y z
N MET A 1 -19.24 17.95 6.27
CA MET A 1 -18.74 17.55 6.25
C MET A 1 -18.80 16.74 6.24
N ALA A 2 -18.89 16.36 5.96
CA ALA A 2 -18.81 15.69 6.00
C ALA A 2 -18.58 14.94 5.95
N THR A 3 -18.63 14.67 5.87
CA THR A 3 -18.31 14.03 5.94
C THR A 3 -18.14 13.42 6.56
N SER A 4 -18.33 13.25 6.89
CA SER A 4 -18.13 12.53 7.41
C SER A 4 -18.55 11.87 7.70
N SER A 5 -19.04 12.33 7.81
CA SER A 5 -19.38 11.43 7.97
C SER A 5 -19.65 10.54 7.40
N GLN A 6 -19.76 10.53 6.58
CA GLN A 6 -19.93 9.37 6.11
C GLN A 6 -19.13 8.43 6.56
N THR A 7 -19.54 7.40 7.07
CA THR A 7 -18.64 6.47 7.61
C THR A 7 -18.38 5.43 6.58
N PRO A 8 -17.14 5.05 6.45
CA PRO A 8 -16.78 4.01 5.50
C PRO A 8 -17.27 2.63 5.89
N ALA A 9 -17.79 2.49 7.10
CA ALA A 9 -18.17 1.18 7.58
C ALA A 9 -19.47 0.66 6.97
N GLU A 10 -20.22 1.49 6.30
CA GLU A 10 -21.46 1.04 5.71
C GLU A 10 -21.20 0.06 4.58
N SER A 11 -22.05 -0.95 4.52
CA SER A 11 -21.91 -1.97 3.49
C SER A 11 -22.04 -1.32 2.11
N GLY A 12 -21.11 -1.68 1.23
CA GLY A 12 -21.09 -1.15 -0.11
C GLY A 12 -20.44 0.21 -0.26
N THR A 13 -20.06 0.83 0.85
CA THR A 13 -19.38 2.11 0.80
C THR A 13 -17.90 1.89 0.47
N PRO A 14 -17.36 2.53 -0.56
CA PRO A 14 -15.93 2.38 -0.84
C PRO A 14 -15.09 3.02 0.25
N THR A 15 -13.87 2.55 0.39
CA THR A 15 -12.89 3.15 1.29
C THR A 15 -12.68 4.60 0.87
N LEU A 16 -12.65 5.49 1.84
CA LEU A 16 -12.43 6.91 1.58
C LEU A 16 -10.97 7.26 1.78
N ILE A 17 -10.46 8.07 0.90
CA ILE A 17 -9.07 8.53 0.93
C ILE A 17 -9.06 10.04 1.05
N ILE A 18 -8.35 10.54 2.04
CA ILE A 18 -8.11 11.96 2.18
C ILE A 18 -6.76 12.25 1.54
N ARG A 19 -6.79 12.95 0.42
CA ARG A 19 -5.57 13.26 -0.31
C ARG A 19 -4.76 14.31 0.43
N PHE A 20 -3.50 14.44 0.07
CA PHE A 20 -2.60 15.39 0.72
C PHE A 20 -3.07 16.85 0.59
N ASP A 21 -3.96 17.14 -0.35
CA ASP A 21 -4.55 18.49 -0.48
C ASP A 21 -5.82 18.65 0.35
N GLY A 22 -6.17 17.65 1.16
CA GLY A 22 -7.35 17.70 2.01
C GLY A 22 -8.63 17.25 1.36
N VAL A 23 -8.58 16.86 0.10
CA VAL A 23 -9.79 16.43 -0.62
C VAL A 23 -10.08 14.97 -0.30
N LEU A 24 -11.32 14.66 0.05
CA LEU A 24 -11.76 13.31 0.35
C LEU A 24 -12.33 12.67 -0.91
N VAL A 25 -11.78 11.54 -1.29
CA VAL A 25 -12.24 10.81 -2.48
C VAL A 25 -12.43 9.33 -2.14
N PRO A 26 -13.35 8.64 -2.85
CA PRO A 26 -13.45 7.19 -2.70
C PRO A 26 -12.19 6.51 -3.23
N SER A 27 -11.82 5.39 -2.64
CA SER A 27 -10.64 4.65 -3.08
C SER A 27 -10.76 4.15 -4.52
N THR A 28 -11.99 3.99 -5.01
CA THR A 28 -12.21 3.59 -6.40
C THR A 28 -11.76 4.67 -7.38
N ASP A 29 -11.66 5.91 -6.92
CA ASP A 29 -11.27 7.05 -7.77
C ASP A 29 -9.82 7.44 -7.57
N TYR A 30 -9.09 6.70 -6.73
CA TYR A 30 -7.69 7.00 -6.44
C TYR A 30 -6.80 5.85 -6.83
N GLN A 31 -5.77 6.15 -7.58
CA GLN A 31 -4.66 5.22 -7.79
C GLN A 31 -3.36 5.98 -7.63
N PRO A 32 -2.37 5.38 -6.99
CA PRO A 32 -1.04 5.99 -6.95
C PRO A 32 -0.54 6.18 -8.37
N VAL A 33 -0.02 7.36 -8.67
CA VAL A 33 0.45 7.63 -10.03
C VAL A 33 1.51 6.65 -10.48
N TRP A 34 2.33 6.17 -9.55
CA TRP A 34 3.43 5.27 -9.89
C TRP A 34 2.96 3.86 -10.28
N ILE A 35 1.74 3.45 -9.90
CA ILE A 35 1.26 2.10 -10.20
C ILE A 35 1.02 1.89 -11.69
N ASN A 36 0.84 3.00 -12.43
CA ASN A 36 0.60 2.93 -13.86
C ASN A 36 1.89 2.99 -14.68
N SER A 37 3.02 3.15 -14.02
CA SER A 37 4.32 3.27 -14.69
C SER A 37 5.34 2.42 -13.96
N LEU A 38 5.07 1.12 -13.84
CA LEU A 38 5.99 0.19 -13.22
C LEU A 38 6.97 -0.33 -14.27
N ALA A 39 8.25 -0.38 -13.90
CA ALA A 39 9.23 -1.07 -14.73
C ALA A 39 8.89 -2.56 -14.76
N ASP A 40 9.21 -3.24 -15.87
CA ASP A 40 8.92 -4.66 -15.99
C ASP A 40 9.57 -5.48 -14.88
N ASP A 41 10.74 -5.08 -14.44
CA ASP A 41 11.50 -5.76 -13.40
C ASP A 41 11.48 -5.00 -12.06
N VAL A 42 10.43 -4.21 -11.83
CA VAL A 42 10.28 -3.46 -10.58
C VAL A 42 10.35 -4.40 -9.37
N THR A 43 10.93 -3.91 -8.29
CA THR A 43 11.05 -4.68 -7.05
C THR A 43 10.29 -4.00 -5.92
N ILE A 44 9.82 -4.80 -4.98
CA ILE A 44 9.16 -4.30 -3.78
C ILE A 44 9.68 -5.08 -2.57
N GLU A 45 9.91 -4.36 -1.49
CA GLU A 45 10.28 -4.93 -0.21
C GLU A 45 9.72 -4.05 0.89
N GLY A 46 9.80 -4.52 2.11
CA GLY A 46 9.36 -3.71 3.24
C GLY A 46 9.18 -4.50 4.50
N SER A 47 8.67 -3.81 5.50
CA SER A 47 8.59 -4.35 6.86
C SER A 47 7.65 -5.55 6.99
N ALA A 48 6.69 -5.71 6.09
CA ALA A 48 5.75 -6.83 6.14
C ALA A 48 6.23 -8.03 5.34
N MET A 49 7.38 -7.94 4.68
CA MET A 49 7.83 -8.94 3.72
C MET A 49 9.15 -9.58 4.12
N ASN A 50 9.32 -10.81 3.69
CA ASN A 50 10.60 -11.52 3.77
C ASN A 50 11.25 -11.41 2.40
N GLY A 51 12.31 -10.61 2.30
CA GLY A 51 13.03 -10.45 1.06
C GLY A 51 12.33 -9.53 0.07
N VAL A 52 12.72 -9.66 -1.19
CA VAL A 52 12.33 -8.76 -2.26
C VAL A 52 11.52 -9.52 -3.28
N ALA A 53 10.37 -9.00 -3.66
CA ALA A 53 9.57 -9.56 -4.75
C ALA A 53 9.81 -8.75 -6.01
N GLN A 54 9.75 -9.39 -7.18
CA GLN A 54 10.10 -8.74 -8.43
C GLN A 54 9.04 -8.98 -9.49
N GLY A 55 8.79 -7.97 -10.31
CA GLY A 55 7.91 -8.06 -11.45
C GLY A 55 6.72 -7.12 -11.34
N ALA A 56 6.36 -6.50 -12.48
CA ALA A 56 5.27 -5.51 -12.49
C ALA A 56 3.95 -6.14 -12.06
N GLU A 57 3.65 -7.35 -12.56
CA GLU A 57 2.40 -8.00 -12.19
C GLU A 57 2.38 -8.41 -10.72
N VAL A 58 3.52 -8.83 -10.19
CA VAL A 58 3.64 -9.19 -8.79
C VAL A 58 3.37 -7.96 -7.92
N VAL A 59 4.02 -6.85 -8.22
CA VAL A 59 3.84 -5.62 -7.47
C VAL A 59 2.39 -5.14 -7.54
N ARG A 60 1.83 -5.17 -8.75
CA ARG A 60 0.45 -4.72 -8.94
C ARG A 60 -0.53 -5.58 -8.13
N SER A 61 -0.31 -6.89 -8.13
CA SER A 61 -1.16 -7.81 -7.38
C SER A 61 -1.10 -7.54 -5.89
N ILE A 62 0.11 -7.34 -5.35
CA ILE A 62 0.29 -7.06 -3.93
C ILE A 62 -0.38 -5.74 -3.54
N VAL A 63 -0.10 -4.69 -4.28
CA VAL A 63 -0.61 -3.35 -3.94
C VAL A 63 -2.12 -3.30 -4.06
N THR A 64 -2.67 -3.91 -5.10
CA THR A 64 -4.11 -3.94 -5.30
C THR A 64 -4.79 -4.66 -4.14
N TYR A 65 -4.23 -5.80 -3.72
CA TYR A 65 -4.84 -6.53 -2.62
C TYR A 65 -4.75 -5.75 -1.31
N ILE A 66 -3.58 -5.18 -1.01
CA ILE A 66 -3.40 -4.41 0.24
C ILE A 66 -4.47 -3.32 0.34
N ARG A 67 -4.75 -2.65 -0.75
CA ARG A 67 -5.74 -1.56 -0.72
C ARG A 67 -7.14 -2.07 -0.39
N THR A 68 -7.45 -3.31 -0.70
CA THR A 68 -8.76 -3.87 -0.32
C THR A 68 -8.88 -4.10 1.18
N LEU A 69 -7.76 -4.12 1.89
CA LEU A 69 -7.77 -4.32 3.34
C LEU A 69 -8.09 -3.06 4.12
N TYR A 70 -7.94 -1.90 3.50
CA TYR A 70 -8.12 -0.64 4.20
C TYR A 70 -9.59 -0.27 4.32
N ASP A 71 -10.03 -0.02 5.55
CA ASP A 71 -11.36 0.54 5.79
C ASP A 71 -11.38 2.02 5.44
N ARG A 72 -10.23 2.67 5.63
CA ARG A 72 -10.06 4.10 5.40
C ARG A 72 -8.58 4.40 5.22
N GLN A 73 -8.27 5.44 4.48
CA GLN A 73 -6.89 5.84 4.24
C GLN A 73 -6.81 7.36 4.19
N GLU A 74 -5.84 7.92 4.90
CA GLU A 74 -5.63 9.37 4.95
C GLU A 74 -4.17 9.67 4.64
N PHE A 75 -3.92 10.48 3.62
CA PHE A 75 -2.56 10.85 3.28
C PHE A 75 -2.09 12.01 4.12
N ASN A 76 -0.94 11.83 4.74
CA ASN A 76 -0.25 12.89 5.50
C ASN A 76 0.68 13.65 4.59
N PHE A 77 1.25 12.96 3.61
CA PHE A 77 2.15 13.56 2.64
C PHE A 77 2.22 12.68 1.40
N ALA A 78 2.33 13.31 0.24
CA ALA A 78 2.67 12.60 -1.00
C ALA A 78 3.36 13.61 -1.90
N GLY A 79 4.60 13.30 -2.31
CA GLY A 79 5.34 14.23 -3.15
C GLY A 79 6.75 13.75 -3.45
N PRO A 80 7.52 14.58 -4.16
CA PRO A 80 8.88 14.21 -4.55
C PRO A 80 9.81 14.02 -3.35
N TYR A 81 10.74 13.11 -3.52
CA TYR A 81 11.78 12.86 -2.53
C TYR A 81 13.09 12.71 -3.29
N GLY A 82 13.92 13.76 -3.29
CA GLY A 82 15.10 13.80 -4.12
C GLY A 82 14.72 13.94 -5.59
N GLU A 83 15.64 13.61 -6.48
CA GLU A 83 15.43 13.78 -7.92
C GLU A 83 14.60 12.65 -8.52
N ASP A 84 14.80 11.44 -8.02
CA ASP A 84 14.20 10.26 -8.62
C ASP A 84 13.17 9.59 -7.73
N GLY A 85 12.91 10.14 -6.55
CA GLY A 85 12.04 9.51 -5.58
C GLY A 85 10.68 10.14 -5.47
N PHE A 86 9.74 9.36 -4.99
CA PHE A 86 8.41 9.81 -4.62
C PHE A 86 8.08 9.17 -3.28
N LEU A 87 7.60 9.98 -2.35
CA LEU A 87 7.32 9.52 -0.99
C LEU A 87 5.84 9.64 -0.71
N GLU A 88 5.28 8.60 -0.12
CA GLU A 88 3.93 8.64 0.43
C GLU A 88 4.00 8.31 1.92
N ASP A 89 3.29 9.09 2.71
CA ASP A 89 3.14 8.84 4.13
C ASP A 89 1.66 8.91 4.42
N TYR A 90 1.06 7.79 4.84
CA TYR A 90 -0.37 7.78 5.09
C TYR A 90 -0.73 6.94 6.31
N THR A 91 -1.92 7.20 6.80
CA THR A 91 -2.55 6.42 7.87
C THR A 91 -3.71 5.66 7.25
N ALA A 92 -3.88 4.41 7.64
CA ALA A 92 -4.99 3.59 7.18
C ALA A 92 -5.53 2.80 8.37
N TRP A 93 -6.66 2.15 8.16
CA TRP A 93 -7.27 1.30 9.19
C TRP A 93 -7.59 -0.03 8.56
N VAL A 94 -7.17 -1.12 9.21
CA VAL A 94 -7.41 -2.48 8.78
C VAL A 94 -8.16 -3.16 9.91
N ARG A 95 -9.41 -3.55 9.64
CA ARG A 95 -10.26 -4.17 10.66
C ARG A 95 -10.33 -3.32 11.92
N GLY A 96 -10.38 -2.01 11.74
CA GLY A 96 -10.45 -1.07 12.85
C GLY A 96 -9.12 -0.75 13.49
N GLU A 97 -8.04 -1.43 13.11
CA GLU A 97 -6.72 -1.18 13.68
C GLU A 97 -5.95 -0.16 12.87
N ARG A 98 -5.39 0.80 13.55
CA ARG A 98 -4.67 1.88 12.89
C ARG A 98 -3.33 1.42 12.36
N LEU A 99 -3.00 1.88 11.16
CA LEU A 99 -1.78 1.53 10.46
C LEU A 99 -1.17 2.78 9.88
N GLY A 100 0.14 2.96 10.06
CA GLY A 100 0.88 3.97 9.32
C GLY A 100 1.75 3.28 8.28
N ASN A 101 1.92 3.92 7.13
CA ASN A 101 2.78 3.37 6.10
C ASN A 101 3.56 4.49 5.44
N VAL A 102 4.87 4.29 5.31
CA VAL A 102 5.74 5.18 4.54
C VAL A 102 6.21 4.37 3.34
N VAL A 103 5.89 4.86 2.15
CA VAL A 103 6.25 4.18 0.91
C VAL A 103 7.22 5.07 0.15
N LEU A 104 8.38 4.50 -0.17
CA LEU A 104 9.38 5.21 -0.95
C LEU A 104 9.48 4.53 -2.31
N ILE A 105 9.24 5.30 -3.36
CA ILE A 105 9.33 4.81 -4.73
C ILE A 105 10.51 5.49 -5.40
N THR A 106 11.41 4.69 -5.98
CA THR A 106 12.53 5.19 -6.75
C THR A 106 12.28 4.91 -8.22
N ARG A 107 12.45 5.93 -9.06
CA ARG A 107 12.23 5.80 -10.50
C ARG A 107 13.55 5.57 -11.22
N ASN A 108 13.46 4.86 -12.35
CA ASN A 108 14.60 4.68 -13.24
C ASN A 108 14.71 5.84 -14.21
N ALA A 109 15.68 5.77 -15.14
CA ALA A 109 15.92 6.83 -16.09
C ALA A 109 14.74 7.09 -17.03
N ALA A 110 13.89 6.09 -17.24
CA ALA A 110 12.71 6.23 -18.06
C ALA A 110 11.51 6.81 -17.29
N GLY A 111 11.68 7.12 -16.01
CA GLY A 111 10.60 7.64 -15.19
C GLY A 111 9.67 6.58 -14.64
N GLU A 112 10.02 5.31 -14.78
CA GLU A 112 9.20 4.22 -14.27
C GLU A 112 9.61 3.87 -12.84
N ALA A 113 8.62 3.42 -12.06
CA ALA A 113 8.90 2.96 -10.70
C ALA A 113 9.76 1.69 -10.77
N GLN A 114 10.95 1.75 -10.21
CA GLN A 114 11.92 0.68 -10.29
C GLN A 114 12.05 -0.08 -8.98
N HIS A 115 11.93 0.62 -7.87
CA HIS A 115 12.08 0.00 -6.56
C HIS A 115 11.11 0.65 -5.58
N ILE A 116 10.42 -0.18 -4.80
CA ILE A 116 9.42 0.29 -3.85
C ILE A 116 9.75 -0.30 -2.49
N VAL A 117 9.77 0.57 -1.47
CA VAL A 117 9.95 0.15 -0.09
C VAL A 117 8.74 0.61 0.70
N ALA A 118 8.05 -0.31 1.36
CA ALA A 118 6.86 0.00 2.16
C ALA A 118 7.11 -0.40 3.60
N ASN A 119 7.04 0.58 4.50
CA ASN A 119 7.33 0.34 5.91
C ASN A 119 6.12 0.67 6.77
N TYR A 120 5.52 -0.37 7.32
CA TYR A 120 4.31 -0.28 8.13
C TYR A 120 4.62 -0.17 9.61
N ARG A 121 3.73 0.50 10.34
CA ARG A 121 3.76 0.58 11.81
C ARG A 121 2.33 0.69 12.32
N PRO A 122 2.00 0.36 13.57
CA PRO A 122 2.86 -0.28 14.56
C PRO A 122 3.00 -1.77 14.30
N ARG A 123 3.81 -2.43 15.13
CA ARG A 123 4.13 -3.84 14.93
C ARG A 123 2.90 -4.73 14.86
N ALA A 124 1.94 -4.53 15.75
CA ALA A 124 0.77 -5.40 15.80
C ALA A 124 -0.03 -5.35 14.50
N THR A 125 -0.25 -4.15 13.97
CA THR A 125 -1.00 -4.03 12.72
C THR A 125 -0.18 -4.48 11.52
N LEU A 126 1.13 -4.24 11.57
CA LEU A 126 2.04 -4.80 10.58
C LEU A 126 1.90 -6.33 10.47
N LEU A 127 1.89 -7.01 11.63
CA LEU A 127 1.78 -8.46 11.64
C LEU A 127 0.41 -8.93 11.13
N LEU A 128 -0.64 -8.18 11.44
CA LEU A 128 -1.97 -8.47 10.91
C LEU A 128 -1.97 -8.37 9.37
N VAL A 129 -1.42 -7.30 8.83
CA VAL A 129 -1.37 -7.10 7.38
C VAL A 129 -0.56 -8.21 6.72
N ALA A 130 0.61 -8.52 7.28
CA ALA A 130 1.47 -9.58 6.73
C ALA A 130 0.73 -10.91 6.69
N ARG A 131 -0.01 -11.24 7.76
CA ARG A 131 -0.77 -12.48 7.82
C ARG A 131 -1.88 -12.50 6.77
N LEU A 132 -2.62 -11.41 6.65
CA LEU A 132 -3.73 -11.35 5.70
C LEU A 132 -3.25 -11.48 4.26
N ILE A 133 -2.14 -10.83 3.93
CA ILE A 133 -1.59 -10.93 2.58
C ILE A 133 -1.07 -12.36 2.35
N GLY A 134 -0.39 -12.92 3.33
CA GLY A 134 0.13 -14.28 3.22
C GLY A 134 -0.98 -15.31 3.02
N GLU A 135 -2.10 -15.15 3.71
CA GLU A 135 -3.24 -16.05 3.55
C GLU A 135 -3.87 -15.90 2.17
N HIS A 136 -3.98 -14.68 1.69
CA HIS A 136 -4.59 -14.44 0.39
C HIS A 136 -3.77 -15.07 -0.75
N PHE A 137 -2.45 -14.97 -0.66
CA PHE A 137 -1.56 -15.48 -1.69
C PHE A 137 -0.97 -16.85 -1.36
N ALA A 138 -1.54 -17.55 -0.36
CA ALA A 138 -1.02 -18.85 0.06
C ALA A 138 -0.96 -19.81 -1.13
N GLY A 139 0.12 -20.55 -1.21
CA GLY A 139 0.32 -21.52 -2.30
C GLY A 139 0.88 -20.89 -3.57
N THR A 140 1.16 -19.60 -3.57
CA THR A 140 1.78 -18.92 -4.71
C THR A 140 3.14 -18.38 -4.29
N PRO A 141 4.02 -18.04 -5.25
CA PRO A 141 5.32 -17.46 -4.90
C PRO A 141 5.19 -16.15 -4.12
N ILE A 142 4.15 -15.36 -4.36
CA ILE A 142 3.93 -14.13 -3.62
C ILE A 142 3.75 -14.42 -2.13
N GLY A 143 3.00 -15.48 -1.81
CA GLY A 143 2.72 -15.82 -0.42
C GLY A 143 3.96 -16.12 0.39
N GLU A 144 5.00 -16.63 -0.24
CA GLU A 144 6.24 -16.95 0.47
C GLU A 144 6.94 -15.71 1.02
N HIS A 145 6.73 -14.55 0.40
CA HIS A 145 7.32 -13.31 0.90
C HIS A 145 6.62 -12.80 2.15
N PHE A 146 5.45 -13.36 2.48
CA PHE A 146 4.67 -12.91 3.63
C PHE A 146 4.51 -14.01 4.69
N ALA A 147 5.20 -15.13 4.53
CA ALA A 147 5.15 -16.19 5.53
C ALA A 147 5.75 -15.69 6.84
N THR A 148 5.15 -16.10 7.96
CA THR A 148 5.70 -15.75 9.25
C THR A 148 6.81 -16.73 9.59
N GLY A 149 7.72 -16.32 10.46
CA GLY A 149 8.94 -17.06 10.67
C GLY A 149 8.79 -18.47 11.17
N SER A 150 7.69 -18.79 11.81
CA SER A 150 7.46 -20.12 12.35
C SER A 150 6.64 -21.02 11.45
N ASP A 151 6.26 -20.54 10.31
CA ASP A 151 5.35 -21.25 9.40
C ASP A 151 6.03 -22.20 8.45
#